data_3725e1f59b19f3d12df293b69f18018f
#
_entry.id   3725e1f59b19f3d12df293b69f18018f
#
_cell.length_a   1.000
_cell.length_b   1.000
_cell.length_c   1.000
_cell.angle_alpha   90.00
_cell.angle_beta   90.00
_cell.angle_gamma   90.00
#
_symmetry.space_group_name_H-M   'P 1'
#
loop_
_entity.id
_entity.type
_entity.pdbx_description
1 polymer ?
#
loop_
_entity_poly.entity_id
_entity_poly.type
_entity_poly.pdbx_seq_one_letter_code
_entity_poly.pdbx_strand_id
1 'polypeptide(L)'
;MFDENLSPEQLETMNINAIREFFVTIEFKENIGEQALILISPFPFLIIGTIQEVVSDYLVIKAEVTNIAELDDEVFRVHIDDIEVLYIEKPGKPKIPDIRDDKYA
;
A
#
# COMPACT_ATOMS: atom_id res chain seq x y z
N MET A 1 10.50 10.36 12.45
CA MET A 1 9.38 10.87 11.64
C MET A 1 9.86 11.94 10.68
N PHE A 2 9.31 11.96 9.49
CA PHE A 2 9.72 12.92 8.46
C PHE A 2 8.91 14.20 8.54
N ASP A 3 9.59 15.29 8.29
CA ASP A 3 8.99 16.61 8.21
C ASP A 3 8.82 16.94 6.72
N GLU A 4 7.61 17.33 6.33
CA GLU A 4 7.33 17.66 4.93
C GLU A 4 8.08 18.91 4.47
N ASN A 5 8.67 19.64 5.40
CA ASN A 5 9.43 20.85 5.08
C ASN A 5 10.94 20.61 5.04
N LEU A 6 11.35 19.38 4.75
CA LEU A 6 12.77 19.05 4.65
C LEU A 6 13.45 19.88 3.57
N SER A 7 14.62 20.41 3.89
CA SER A 7 15.43 21.13 2.92
C SER A 7 16.10 20.16 1.95
N PRO A 8 16.56 20.62 0.78
CA PRO A 8 17.30 19.76 -0.14
C PRO A 8 18.52 19.11 0.48
N GLU A 9 19.24 19.83 1.34
CA GLU A 9 20.41 19.25 2.01
C GLU A 9 20.02 18.11 2.94
N GLN A 10 18.89 18.27 3.63
CA GLN A 10 18.41 17.20 4.52
C GLN A 10 18.01 15.95 3.74
N LEU A 11 17.37 16.13 2.60
CA LEU A 11 17.02 14.99 1.74
C LEU A 11 18.25 14.29 1.23
N GLU A 12 19.29 15.03 0.89
CA GLU A 12 20.52 14.43 0.38
C GLU A 12 21.23 13.56 1.41
N THR A 13 21.05 13.82 2.70
CA THR A 13 21.66 13.03 3.76
C THR A 13 20.85 11.81 4.14
N MET A 14 19.62 11.69 3.65
CA MET A 14 18.78 10.52 3.93
C MET A 14 19.16 9.38 3.01
N ASN A 15 19.08 8.13 3.53
CA ASN A 15 19.27 7.01 2.66
C ASN A 15 18.04 6.83 1.75
N ILE A 16 18.24 6.10 0.65
CA ILE A 16 17.22 5.99 -0.38
C ILE A 16 15.95 5.28 0.11
N ASN A 17 16.11 4.34 1.05
CA ASN A 17 14.96 3.63 1.60
C ASN A 17 14.08 4.55 2.44
N ALA A 18 14.70 5.44 3.21
CA ALA A 18 13.96 6.40 4.03
C ALA A 18 13.20 7.40 3.14
N ILE A 19 13.80 7.83 2.05
CA ILE A 19 13.16 8.73 1.11
C ILE A 19 11.96 8.04 0.46
N ARG A 20 12.15 6.80 0.02
CA ARG A 20 11.08 6.02 -0.59
C ARG A 20 9.91 5.84 0.38
N GLU A 21 10.20 5.48 1.62
CA GLU A 21 9.16 5.29 2.64
C GLU A 21 8.37 6.57 2.88
N PHE A 22 9.05 7.70 2.89
CA PHE A 22 8.42 9.00 3.08
C PHE A 22 7.36 9.26 2.00
N PHE A 23 7.74 9.10 0.73
CA PHE A 23 6.82 9.39 -0.37
C PHE A 23 5.68 8.38 -0.46
N VAL A 24 5.96 7.11 -0.19
CA VAL A 24 4.92 6.07 -0.20
C VAL A 24 3.91 6.33 0.93
N THR A 25 4.40 6.73 2.09
CA THR A 25 3.54 7.05 3.23
C THR A 25 2.60 8.19 2.89
N ILE A 26 3.10 9.23 2.26
CA ILE A 26 2.28 10.38 1.85
C ILE A 26 1.22 9.93 0.85
N GLU A 27 1.62 9.10 -0.12
CA GLU A 27 0.67 8.63 -1.13
C GLU A 27 -0.48 7.86 -0.50
N PHE A 28 -0.19 6.99 0.46
CA PHE A 28 -1.26 6.28 1.16
C PHE A 28 -2.16 7.23 1.95
N LYS A 29 -1.56 8.21 2.64
CA LYS A 29 -2.35 9.15 3.43
C LYS A 29 -3.30 9.98 2.57
N GLU A 30 -2.88 10.31 1.37
CA GLU A 30 -3.69 11.11 0.45
C GLU A 30 -4.77 10.30 -0.25
N ASN A 31 -4.73 8.98 -0.12
CA ASN A 31 -5.66 8.10 -0.83
C ASN A 31 -6.44 7.18 0.11
N ILE A 32 -6.67 7.61 1.34
CA ILE A 32 -7.50 6.85 2.27
C ILE A 32 -8.90 6.72 1.69
N GLY A 33 -9.45 5.51 1.72
CA GLY A 33 -10.76 5.20 1.14
C GLY A 33 -10.68 4.64 -0.26
N GLU A 34 -9.53 4.72 -0.92
CA GLU A 34 -9.37 4.19 -2.27
C GLU A 34 -8.95 2.73 -2.25
N GLN A 35 -9.23 2.05 -3.35
CA GLN A 35 -8.79 0.67 -3.55
C GLN A 35 -7.32 0.65 -3.92
N ALA A 36 -6.61 -0.31 -3.36
CA ALA A 36 -5.19 -0.48 -3.66
C ALA A 36 -4.86 -1.95 -3.88
N LEU A 37 -3.90 -2.18 -4.75
CA LEU A 37 -3.27 -3.48 -4.94
C LEU A 37 -1.86 -3.36 -4.42
N ILE A 38 -1.48 -4.20 -3.46
CA ILE A 38 -0.12 -4.21 -2.94
C ILE A 38 0.43 -5.64 -2.97
N LEU A 39 1.72 -5.73 -3.21
CA LEU A 39 2.44 -6.98 -3.17
C LEU A 39 3.56 -6.84 -2.16
N ILE A 40 3.60 -7.76 -1.22
CA ILE A 40 4.51 -7.69 -0.06
C ILE A 40 5.64 -8.69 -0.25
N SER A 41 6.85 -8.25 0.07
CA SER A 41 8.05 -9.06 0.07
C SER A 41 8.35 -9.55 1.49
N PRO A 42 9.19 -10.59 1.69
CA PRO A 42 9.85 -11.44 0.68
C PRO A 42 8.98 -12.54 0.12
N PHE A 43 7.91 -12.92 0.82
CA PHE A 43 6.96 -13.88 0.29
C PHE A 43 5.91 -13.09 -0.48
N PRO A 44 5.74 -13.35 -1.79
CA PRO A 44 4.81 -12.56 -2.57
C PRO A 44 3.40 -12.77 -2.06
N PHE A 45 2.96 -11.87 -1.20
CA PHE A 45 1.62 -11.89 -0.65
C PHE A 45 0.85 -10.73 -1.24
N LEU A 46 -0.21 -11.05 -1.98
CA LEU A 46 -1.03 -10.06 -2.66
C LEU A 46 -2.19 -9.65 -1.77
N ILE A 47 -2.40 -8.32 -1.67
CA ILE A 47 -3.60 -7.78 -1.02
C ILE A 47 -4.22 -6.78 -1.96
N ILE A 48 -5.52 -6.96 -2.23
CA ILE A 48 -6.33 -5.96 -2.91
C ILE A 48 -7.41 -5.54 -1.92
N GLY A 49 -7.48 -4.25 -1.62
CA GLY A 49 -8.44 -3.80 -0.64
C GLY A 49 -8.51 -2.29 -0.53
N THR A 50 -9.20 -1.82 0.49
CA THR A 50 -9.43 -0.40 0.73
C THR A 50 -8.45 0.12 1.77
N ILE A 51 -7.77 1.21 1.44
CA ILE A 51 -6.87 1.88 2.37
C ILE A 51 -7.71 2.50 3.47
N GLN A 52 -7.48 2.08 4.71
CA GLN A 52 -8.24 2.61 5.84
C GLN A 52 -7.51 3.74 6.56
N GLU A 53 -6.23 3.54 6.85
CA GLU A 53 -5.44 4.59 7.51
C GLU A 53 -3.98 4.24 7.42
N VAL A 54 -3.16 5.20 7.83
CA VAL A 54 -1.72 5.00 7.98
C VAL A 54 -1.37 5.35 9.41
N VAL A 55 -0.78 4.41 10.12
CA VAL A 55 -0.39 4.59 11.53
C VAL A 55 1.10 4.35 11.62
N SER A 56 1.84 5.41 11.93
CA SER A 56 3.30 5.34 11.95
C SER A 56 3.82 4.86 10.60
N ASP A 57 4.55 3.74 10.57
CA ASP A 57 5.08 3.16 9.33
C ASP A 57 4.26 1.96 8.86
N TYR A 58 3.02 1.84 9.33
CA TYR A 58 2.12 0.77 8.93
C TYR A 58 0.96 1.29 8.12
N LEU A 59 0.63 0.57 7.06
CA LEU A 59 -0.60 0.75 6.31
C LEU A 59 -1.66 -0.17 6.91
N VAL A 60 -2.86 0.37 7.17
CA VAL A 60 -4.01 -0.43 7.56
C VAL A 60 -4.91 -0.55 6.35
N ILE A 61 -5.12 -1.79 5.89
CA ILE A 61 -5.88 -2.05 4.66
C ILE A 61 -6.93 -3.12 4.94
N LYS A 62 -8.16 -2.85 4.51
CA LYS A 62 -9.25 -3.82 4.59
C LYS A 62 -9.21 -4.64 3.30
N ALA A 63 -8.73 -5.85 3.40
CA ALA A 63 -8.57 -6.71 2.23
C ALA A 63 -9.92 -7.17 1.69
N GLU A 64 -10.05 -7.19 0.37
CA GLU A 64 -11.16 -7.84 -0.30
C GLU A 64 -10.69 -9.15 -0.89
N VAL A 65 -9.46 -9.18 -1.40
CA VAL A 65 -8.85 -10.34 -2.03
C VAL A 65 -7.42 -10.49 -1.56
N THR A 66 -7.04 -11.73 -1.20
CA THR A 66 -5.65 -12.06 -0.91
C THR A 66 -5.30 -13.38 -1.58
N ASN A 67 -4.03 -13.80 -1.48
CA ASN A 67 -3.61 -15.12 -1.95
C ASN A 67 -4.28 -16.25 -1.18
N ILE A 68 -4.77 -15.97 0.02
CA ILE A 68 -5.36 -16.96 0.89
C ILE A 68 -6.83 -16.60 1.09
N ALA A 69 -7.73 -17.35 0.46
CA ALA A 69 -9.15 -17.01 0.46
C ALA A 69 -9.73 -16.87 1.87
N GLU A 70 -9.23 -17.65 2.82
CA GLU A 70 -9.71 -17.59 4.19
C GLU A 70 -9.41 -16.27 4.87
N LEU A 71 -8.47 -15.49 4.32
CA LEU A 71 -8.08 -14.20 4.87
C LEU A 71 -8.72 -13.02 4.10
N ASP A 72 -9.55 -13.31 3.12
CA ASP A 72 -10.30 -12.25 2.43
C ASP A 72 -11.23 -11.59 3.45
N ASP A 73 -11.46 -10.30 3.28
CA ASP A 73 -12.28 -9.46 4.16
C ASP A 73 -11.65 -9.16 5.52
N GLU A 74 -10.44 -9.61 5.77
CA GLU A 74 -9.74 -9.27 7.01
C GLU A 74 -9.02 -7.94 6.88
N VAL A 75 -8.74 -7.33 8.03
CA VAL A 75 -7.99 -6.08 8.08
C VAL A 75 -6.53 -6.43 8.36
N PHE A 76 -5.65 -5.92 7.51
CA PHE A 76 -4.22 -6.16 7.64
C PHE A 76 -3.48 -4.89 8.04
N ARG A 77 -2.46 -5.05 8.87
CA ARG A 77 -1.46 -4.02 9.10
C ARG A 77 -0.20 -4.45 8.37
N VAL A 78 0.23 -3.62 7.44
CA VAL A 78 1.36 -3.94 6.57
C VAL A 78 2.45 -2.91 6.80
N HIS A 79 3.65 -3.39 7.09
CA HIS A 79 4.79 -2.50 7.21
C HIS A 79 5.09 -1.90 5.83
N ILE A 80 5.11 -0.58 5.75
CA ILE A 80 5.24 0.09 4.45
C ILE A 80 6.53 -0.29 3.73
N ASP A 81 7.61 -0.53 4.48
CA ASP A 81 8.88 -0.96 3.90
C ASP A 81 8.81 -2.30 3.18
N ASP A 82 7.84 -3.13 3.52
CA ASP A 82 7.71 -4.47 2.92
C ASP A 82 6.90 -4.46 1.63
N ILE A 83 6.37 -3.33 1.23
CA ILE A 83 5.57 -3.23 0.01
C ILE A 83 6.50 -3.11 -1.18
N GLU A 84 6.44 -4.12 -2.06
CA GLU A 84 7.26 -4.17 -3.28
C GLU A 84 6.57 -3.52 -4.46
N VAL A 85 5.26 -3.76 -4.60
CA VAL A 85 4.48 -3.23 -5.71
C VAL A 85 3.25 -2.55 -5.14
N LEU A 86 2.94 -1.38 -5.67
CA LEU A 86 1.83 -0.58 -5.21
C LEU A 86 1.08 -0.03 -6.42
N TYR A 87 -0.23 -0.23 -6.44
CA TYR A 87 -1.11 0.44 -7.39
C TYR A 87 -2.34 0.94 -6.64
N ILE A 88 -2.62 2.23 -6.75
CA ILE A 88 -3.80 2.82 -6.14
C ILE A 88 -4.77 3.18 -7.24
N GLU A 89 -6.01 2.70 -7.11
CA GLU A 89 -7.05 2.99 -8.07
C GLU A 89 -7.50 4.44 -7.92
N LYS A 90 -7.45 5.18 -9.01
CA LYS A 90 -7.80 6.61 -9.02
C LYS A 90 -8.73 6.88 -10.18
N PRO A 91 -9.54 7.96 -10.10
CA PRO A 91 -10.39 8.36 -11.22
C PRO A 91 -9.56 8.55 -12.50
N GLY A 92 -10.04 8.01 -13.60
CA GLY A 92 -9.34 8.10 -14.88
C GLY A 92 -8.23 7.09 -15.08
N LYS A 93 -7.99 6.23 -14.10
CA LYS A 93 -6.99 5.16 -14.19
C LYS A 93 -7.70 3.81 -14.29
N PRO A 94 -7.01 2.78 -14.82
CA PRO A 94 -7.60 1.44 -14.88
C PRO A 94 -8.02 0.95 -13.50
N LYS A 95 -9.15 0.28 -13.46
CA LYS A 95 -9.62 -0.32 -12.22
C LYS A 95 -8.87 -1.61 -11.95
N ILE A 96 -8.72 -1.91 -10.66
CA ILE A 96 -8.11 -3.16 -10.23
C ILE A 96 -9.09 -4.29 -10.58
N PRO A 97 -8.62 -5.32 -11.32
CA PRO A 97 -9.52 -6.42 -11.70
C PRO A 97 -9.93 -7.25 -10.49
N ASP A 98 -11.10 -7.86 -10.61
CA ASP A 98 -11.59 -8.80 -9.60
C ASP A 98 -11.04 -10.18 -9.93
N ILE A 99 -9.93 -10.55 -9.30
CA ILE A 99 -9.27 -11.82 -9.59
C ILE A 99 -9.87 -13.00 -8.83
N ARG A 100 -10.87 -12.76 -7.99
CA ARG A 100 -11.63 -13.81 -7.31
C ARG A 100 -12.92 -14.15 -8.03
N ASP A 101 -13.08 -13.65 -9.23
CA ASP A 101 -14.25 -13.96 -10.02
C ASP A 101 -14.33 -15.47 -10.24
N ASP A 102 -15.51 -16.02 -10.06
CA ASP A 102 -15.72 -17.46 -10.09
C ASP A 102 -15.48 -18.08 -11.47
N LYS A 103 -15.38 -17.29 -12.51
CA LYS A 103 -14.98 -17.84 -13.82
C LYS A 103 -13.59 -18.44 -13.80
N TYR A 104 -12.83 -18.24 -12.75
CA TYR A 104 -11.52 -18.85 -12.57
C TYR A 104 -11.58 -20.09 -11.71
N ALA A 105 -12.71 -20.40 -11.19
CA ALA A 105 -12.86 -21.55 -10.31
C ALA A 105 -12.87 -22.86 -11.12
#